data_93e3c7b7fe3ee96c9c5c26205b051d35
#
_entry.id   93e3c7b7fe3ee96c9c5c26205b051d35
#
_cell.length_a   1.000
_cell.length_b   1.000
_cell.length_c   1.000
_cell.angle_alpha   90.00
_cell.angle_beta   90.00
_cell.angle_gamma   90.00
#
_symmetry.space_group_name_H-M   'P 1'
#
loop_
_entity.id
_entity.type
_entity.pdbx_description
1 polymer ?
#
loop_
_entity_poly.entity_id
_entity_poly.type
_entity_poly.pdbx_seq_one_letter_code
_entity_poly.pdbx_strand_id
1 'polypeptide(L)'
;GNLLGGGIPDFTEAKTALQQIASLGVTLAPSISNLWGTANENNSEFIFSIQYKQDEAENFYTNLTGRSTEINPQYDNLGNAMSTFVINGANRYGPSEKTLLLLNDNEDSRKNASFIYLYKDGAGYPTYNEPKYFGAILNKFLGPVKGTVRVFENDVPVYRYADVVLLLAEAKNLLGEDP
;
A
#
# COMPACT_ATOMS: atom_id res chain seq x y z
N GLY A 1 -14.89 -13.82 -11.52
CA GLY A 1 -15.86 -14.21 -12.51
C GLY A 1 -15.45 -13.92 -13.94
N ASN A 2 -15.17 -12.67 -14.27
CA ASN A 2 -14.92 -12.23 -15.65
C ASN A 2 -13.62 -12.81 -16.26
N LEU A 3 -12.59 -13.00 -15.48
CA LEU A 3 -11.34 -13.66 -15.90
C LEU A 3 -11.53 -15.12 -16.33
N LEU A 4 -12.58 -15.77 -15.87
CA LEU A 4 -12.91 -17.16 -16.16
C LEU A 4 -14.15 -17.32 -17.07
N GLY A 5 -14.65 -16.22 -17.65
CA GLY A 5 -15.83 -16.25 -18.53
C GLY A 5 -17.14 -16.45 -17.80
N GLY A 6 -17.25 -15.99 -16.55
CA GLY A 6 -18.49 -16.03 -15.76
C GLY A 6 -19.66 -15.29 -16.41
N GLY A 7 -20.88 -15.74 -16.17
CA GLY A 7 -22.12 -15.19 -16.70
C GLY A 7 -23.00 -14.55 -15.65
N ILE A 8 -24.22 -14.12 -16.04
CA ILE A 8 -25.19 -13.47 -15.16
C ILE A 8 -25.44 -14.23 -13.84
N PRO A 9 -25.58 -15.58 -13.81
CA PRO A 9 -25.72 -16.30 -12.55
C PRO A 9 -24.57 -16.11 -11.59
N ASP A 10 -23.31 -16.12 -12.09
CA ASP A 10 -22.11 -15.97 -11.29
C ASP A 10 -22.02 -14.56 -10.70
N PHE A 11 -22.37 -13.53 -11.48
CA PHE A 11 -22.38 -12.13 -11.01
C PHE A 11 -23.47 -11.90 -9.97
N THR A 12 -24.62 -12.57 -10.10
CA THR A 12 -25.71 -12.51 -9.11
C THR A 12 -25.28 -13.15 -7.78
N GLU A 13 -24.63 -14.29 -7.83
CA GLU A 13 -24.10 -14.97 -6.64
C GLU A 13 -22.98 -14.12 -5.99
N ALA A 14 -22.05 -13.62 -6.79
CA ALA A 14 -20.99 -12.72 -6.31
C ALA A 14 -21.57 -11.48 -5.61
N LYS A 15 -22.53 -10.79 -6.23
CA LYS A 15 -23.23 -9.65 -5.62
C LYS A 15 -23.83 -10.01 -4.27
N THR A 16 -24.54 -11.13 -4.21
CA THR A 16 -25.22 -11.58 -2.98
C THR A 16 -24.20 -11.86 -1.87
N ALA A 17 -23.11 -12.57 -2.16
CA ALA A 17 -22.07 -12.88 -1.19
C ALA A 17 -21.35 -11.61 -0.69
N LEU A 18 -21.03 -10.66 -1.60
CA LEU A 18 -20.36 -9.42 -1.24
C LEU A 18 -21.26 -8.51 -0.39
N GLN A 19 -22.56 -8.49 -0.65
CA GLN A 19 -23.52 -7.76 0.19
C GLN A 19 -23.64 -8.35 1.60
N GLN A 20 -23.51 -9.68 1.74
CA GLN A 20 -23.47 -10.32 3.07
C GLN A 20 -22.24 -9.89 3.86
N ILE A 21 -21.06 -9.80 3.22
CA ILE A 21 -19.84 -9.30 3.87
C ILE A 21 -20.03 -7.87 4.40
N ALA A 22 -20.66 -7.01 3.61
CA ALA A 22 -20.95 -5.63 4.01
C ALA A 22 -21.80 -5.54 5.28
N SER A 23 -22.62 -6.56 5.57
CA SER A 23 -23.47 -6.62 6.77
C SER A 23 -22.73 -7.06 8.04
N LEU A 24 -21.49 -7.54 7.94
CA LEU A 24 -20.71 -8.06 9.08
C LEU A 24 -20.00 -6.99 9.92
N GLY A 25 -20.29 -5.70 9.68
CA GLY A 25 -19.74 -4.60 10.47
C GLY A 25 -18.34 -4.16 10.05
N VAL A 26 -17.83 -4.65 8.90
CA VAL A 26 -16.60 -4.13 8.29
C VAL A 26 -16.86 -2.75 7.68
N THR A 27 -15.90 -1.85 7.78
CA THR A 27 -16.04 -0.46 7.29
C THR A 27 -14.73 0.02 6.68
N LEU A 28 -14.82 0.95 5.73
CA LEU A 28 -13.63 1.63 5.21
C LEU A 28 -12.94 2.43 6.30
N ALA A 29 -11.63 2.42 6.32
CA ALA A 29 -10.84 3.30 7.17
C ALA A 29 -11.09 4.78 6.78
N PRO A 30 -11.03 5.73 7.72
CA PRO A 30 -11.25 7.14 7.44
C PRO A 30 -10.25 7.73 6.44
N SER A 31 -9.07 7.16 6.35
CA SER A 31 -8.01 7.55 5.43
C SER A 31 -7.15 6.35 5.08
N ILE A 32 -6.62 6.34 3.87
CA ILE A 32 -5.69 5.30 3.40
C ILE A 32 -4.42 5.22 4.28
N SER A 33 -3.99 6.34 4.88
CA SER A 33 -2.85 6.36 5.80
C SER A 33 -3.13 5.61 7.11
N ASN A 34 -4.39 5.46 7.51
CA ASN A 34 -4.80 4.76 8.72
C ASN A 34 -4.86 3.22 8.53
N LEU A 35 -4.49 2.73 7.37
CA LEU A 35 -4.45 1.29 7.10
C LEU A 35 -3.10 0.66 7.44
N TRP A 36 -2.03 1.45 7.45
CA TRP A 36 -0.68 0.92 7.47
C TRP A 36 0.04 1.16 8.80
N GLY A 37 1.04 0.33 9.06
CA GLY A 37 1.83 0.37 10.29
C GLY A 37 1.24 -0.49 11.40
N THR A 38 2.10 -0.95 12.32
CA THR A 38 1.73 -1.88 13.41
C THR A 38 0.66 -1.35 14.35
N ALA A 39 0.52 -0.03 14.48
CA ALA A 39 -0.54 0.60 15.28
C ALA A 39 -1.95 0.46 14.66
N ASN A 40 -2.04 0.15 13.38
CA ASN A 40 -3.30 0.09 12.63
C ASN A 40 -3.66 -1.35 12.22
N GLU A 41 -2.97 -2.35 12.72
CA GLU A 41 -3.29 -3.75 12.48
C GLU A 41 -4.66 -4.12 13.05
N ASN A 42 -5.32 -5.11 12.42
CA ASN A 42 -6.65 -5.57 12.82
C ASN A 42 -7.72 -4.46 12.88
N ASN A 43 -7.58 -3.41 12.04
CA ASN A 43 -8.60 -2.36 11.94
C ASN A 43 -9.88 -2.89 11.27
N SER A 44 -10.95 -2.09 11.32
CA SER A 44 -12.28 -2.47 10.83
C SER A 44 -12.38 -2.71 9.32
N GLU A 45 -11.36 -2.34 8.55
CA GLU A 45 -11.34 -2.58 7.10
C GLU A 45 -10.71 -3.93 6.75
N PHE A 46 -9.85 -4.49 7.61
CA PHE A 46 -9.18 -5.75 7.33
C PHE A 46 -10.11 -6.95 7.59
N ILE A 47 -10.35 -7.74 6.55
CA ILE A 47 -11.17 -8.96 6.63
C ILE A 47 -10.29 -10.16 6.93
N PHE A 48 -9.13 -10.24 6.28
CA PHE A 48 -8.15 -11.29 6.49
C PHE A 48 -6.73 -10.76 6.28
N SER A 49 -5.86 -11.02 7.26
CA SER A 49 -4.44 -10.64 7.22
C SER A 49 -3.57 -11.83 7.60
N ILE A 50 -2.39 -11.90 6.97
CA ILE A 50 -1.31 -12.76 7.43
C ILE A 50 -0.56 -11.98 8.50
N GLN A 51 -0.55 -12.53 9.72
CA GLN A 51 0.07 -11.89 10.87
C GLN A 51 1.56 -12.17 10.91
N TYR A 52 2.33 -11.13 11.23
CA TYR A 52 3.77 -11.20 11.38
C TYR A 52 4.17 -10.63 12.74
N LYS A 53 5.27 -11.14 13.27
CA LYS A 53 5.82 -10.68 14.53
C LYS A 53 7.33 -10.87 14.56
N GLN A 54 8.02 -9.89 15.08
CA GLN A 54 9.47 -9.96 15.25
C GLN A 54 9.88 -11.22 15.99
N ASP A 55 10.96 -11.85 15.55
CA ASP A 55 11.55 -13.07 16.11
C ASP A 55 10.69 -14.35 15.97
N GLU A 56 9.50 -14.26 15.35
CA GLU A 56 8.65 -15.41 15.03
C GLU A 56 8.50 -15.60 13.52
N ALA A 57 7.93 -14.62 12.84
CA ALA A 57 7.79 -14.58 11.39
C ALA A 57 7.81 -13.13 10.92
N GLU A 58 8.72 -12.80 10.02
CA GLU A 58 8.88 -11.45 9.49
C GLU A 58 8.47 -11.38 8.01
N ASN A 59 7.85 -10.26 7.59
CA ASN A 59 7.64 -10.00 6.19
C ASN A 59 8.80 -9.20 5.60
N PHE A 60 9.18 -9.50 4.37
CA PHE A 60 10.29 -8.84 3.69
C PHE A 60 9.87 -7.91 2.54
N TYR A 61 8.59 -7.58 2.41
CA TYR A 61 8.10 -6.79 1.29
C TYR A 61 8.82 -5.45 1.15
N THR A 62 8.96 -4.71 2.24
CA THR A 62 9.65 -3.42 2.20
C THR A 62 11.16 -3.58 2.04
N ASN A 63 11.74 -4.64 2.59
CA ASN A 63 13.17 -4.92 2.38
C ASN A 63 13.48 -5.08 0.89
N LEU A 64 12.59 -5.73 0.13
CA LEU A 64 12.77 -5.92 -1.31
C LEU A 64 12.73 -4.61 -2.10
N THR A 65 12.05 -3.60 -1.61
CA THR A 65 11.93 -2.27 -2.25
C THR A 65 12.89 -1.23 -1.67
N GLY A 66 13.48 -1.49 -0.51
CA GLY A 66 14.44 -0.57 0.13
C GLY A 66 15.63 -0.26 -0.77
N ARG A 67 16.15 0.96 -0.69
CA ARG A 67 17.25 1.44 -1.52
C ARG A 67 18.58 1.24 -0.81
N SER A 68 19.63 1.02 -1.61
CA SER A 68 20.98 0.95 -1.08
C SER A 68 21.46 2.33 -0.61
N THR A 69 22.49 2.33 0.23
CA THR A 69 23.10 3.54 0.79
C THR A 69 24.11 4.20 -0.14
N GLU A 70 24.06 3.92 -1.44
CA GLU A 70 24.99 4.49 -2.44
C GLU A 70 24.95 6.03 -2.48
N ILE A 71 23.81 6.60 -2.10
CA ILE A 71 23.66 8.05 -1.95
C ILE A 71 23.26 8.32 -0.49
N ASN A 72 24.09 9.05 0.21
CA ASN A 72 23.86 9.42 1.60
C ASN A 72 24.31 10.89 1.82
N PRO A 73 23.44 11.75 2.34
CA PRO A 73 22.07 11.49 2.72
C PRO A 73 21.12 11.39 1.53
N GLN A 74 20.01 10.67 1.71
CA GLN A 74 18.83 10.72 0.84
C GLN A 74 17.74 11.54 1.54
N TYR A 75 16.85 12.13 0.77
CA TYR A 75 15.83 13.04 1.29
C TYR A 75 14.44 12.61 0.82
N ASP A 76 13.44 12.84 1.64
CA ASP A 76 12.04 12.66 1.24
C ASP A 76 11.55 13.83 0.35
N ASN A 77 10.29 13.76 -0.07
CA ASN A 77 9.67 14.78 -0.92
C ASN A 77 9.48 16.15 -0.23
N LEU A 78 9.64 16.22 1.09
CA LEU A 78 9.59 17.46 1.87
C LEU A 78 11.00 18.04 2.11
N GLY A 79 12.05 17.35 1.68
CA GLY A 79 13.44 17.74 1.88
C GLY A 79 14.03 17.27 3.22
N ASN A 80 13.36 16.38 3.95
CA ASN A 80 13.90 15.83 5.19
C ASN A 80 14.91 14.72 4.89
N ALA A 81 16.05 14.75 5.58
CA ALA A 81 17.04 13.69 5.48
C ALA A 81 16.47 12.36 6.01
N MET A 82 16.55 11.33 5.19
CA MET A 82 16.05 10.00 5.52
C MET A 82 17.14 9.16 6.21
N SER A 83 16.79 8.55 7.32
CA SER A 83 17.65 7.62 8.02
C SER A 83 17.91 6.36 7.17
N THR A 84 19.15 5.90 7.13
CA THR A 84 19.53 4.65 6.49
C THR A 84 18.78 3.44 7.04
N PHE A 85 18.39 3.47 8.32
CA PHE A 85 17.59 2.40 8.94
C PHE A 85 16.18 2.28 8.34
N VAL A 86 15.62 3.40 7.87
CA VAL A 86 14.29 3.43 7.27
C VAL A 86 14.32 2.98 5.81
N ILE A 87 15.34 3.39 5.06
CA ILE A 87 15.36 3.22 3.60
C ILE A 87 16.19 2.03 3.11
N ASN A 88 17.04 1.46 3.97
CA ASN A 88 17.92 0.37 3.56
C ASN A 88 17.14 -0.90 3.19
N GLY A 89 17.58 -1.57 2.15
CA GLY A 89 16.98 -2.80 1.68
C GLY A 89 17.69 -3.39 0.46
N ALA A 90 17.11 -4.43 -0.11
CA ALA A 90 17.72 -5.22 -1.17
C ALA A 90 17.66 -4.59 -2.57
N ASN A 91 16.90 -3.50 -2.76
CA ASN A 91 16.71 -2.81 -4.04
C ASN A 91 16.34 -3.75 -5.21
N ARG A 92 15.46 -4.73 -4.96
CA ARG A 92 15.05 -5.72 -5.97
C ARG A 92 13.87 -5.26 -6.82
N TYR A 93 12.95 -4.51 -6.21
CA TYR A 93 11.72 -4.05 -6.83
C TYR A 93 11.51 -2.56 -6.55
N GLY A 94 10.81 -1.91 -7.45
CA GLY A 94 10.35 -0.53 -7.27
C GLY A 94 9.05 -0.31 -8.05
N PRO A 95 8.34 0.78 -7.78
CA PRO A 95 7.15 1.12 -8.56
C PRO A 95 7.52 1.36 -10.01
N SER A 96 6.66 0.92 -10.92
CA SER A 96 6.81 1.25 -12.35
C SER A 96 6.54 2.74 -12.58
N GLU A 97 7.10 3.30 -13.64
CA GLU A 97 6.83 4.69 -14.04
C GLU A 97 5.32 4.93 -14.22
N LYS A 98 4.61 3.99 -14.82
CA LYS A 98 3.14 4.05 -14.95
C LYS A 98 2.45 4.19 -13.60
N THR A 99 2.88 3.43 -12.59
CA THR A 99 2.32 3.53 -11.22
C THR A 99 2.59 4.89 -10.61
N LEU A 100 3.82 5.39 -10.77
CA LEU A 100 4.20 6.71 -10.26
C LEU A 100 3.42 7.84 -10.94
N LEU A 101 3.21 7.75 -12.25
CA LEU A 101 2.38 8.71 -12.99
C LEU A 101 0.95 8.75 -12.51
N LEU A 102 0.34 7.58 -12.30
CA LEU A 102 -1.03 7.47 -11.81
C LEU A 102 -1.22 8.04 -10.39
N LEU A 103 -0.18 7.98 -9.56
CA LEU A 103 -0.19 8.48 -8.19
C LEU A 103 0.49 9.84 -8.03
N ASN A 104 0.81 10.53 -9.13
CA ASN A 104 1.55 11.79 -9.08
C ASN A 104 0.67 13.01 -8.77
N ASP A 105 -0.65 12.83 -8.71
CA ASP A 105 -1.57 13.85 -8.26
C ASP A 105 -1.33 14.16 -6.76
N ASN A 106 -1.10 15.44 -6.45
CA ASN A 106 -0.88 15.87 -5.08
C ASN A 106 -2.14 15.76 -4.20
N GLU A 107 -3.30 15.71 -4.80
CA GLU A 107 -4.59 15.51 -4.11
C GLU A 107 -4.88 14.02 -3.85
N ASP A 108 -4.17 13.10 -4.53
CA ASP A 108 -4.33 11.67 -4.29
C ASP A 108 -3.64 11.23 -2.99
N SER A 109 -4.45 11.00 -1.96
CA SER A 109 -3.99 10.58 -0.64
C SER A 109 -3.21 9.25 -0.65
N ARG A 110 -3.37 8.42 -1.71
CA ARG A 110 -2.63 7.16 -1.87
C ARG A 110 -1.16 7.37 -2.17
N LYS A 111 -0.78 8.51 -2.74
CA LYS A 111 0.61 8.83 -3.12
C LYS A 111 1.57 8.57 -1.97
N ASN A 112 1.47 9.35 -0.91
CA ASN A 112 2.37 9.27 0.24
C ASN A 112 2.09 8.07 1.15
N ALA A 113 0.86 7.57 1.17
CA ALA A 113 0.53 6.36 1.90
C ALA A 113 1.13 5.08 1.26
N SER A 114 1.39 5.09 -0.05
CA SER A 114 1.90 3.93 -0.77
C SER A 114 3.42 3.91 -0.91
N PHE A 115 4.04 5.07 -1.12
CA PHE A 115 5.47 5.18 -1.41
C PHE A 115 6.11 6.34 -0.67
N ILE A 116 7.36 6.17 -0.27
CA ILE A 116 8.28 7.25 0.11
C ILE A 116 9.15 7.53 -1.10
N TYR A 117 9.06 8.74 -1.64
CA TYR A 117 9.88 9.20 -2.75
C TYR A 117 11.22 9.72 -2.21
N LEU A 118 12.31 9.34 -2.87
CA LEU A 118 13.67 9.65 -2.44
C LEU A 118 14.38 10.54 -3.45
N TYR A 119 15.08 11.55 -2.95
CA TYR A 119 15.80 12.54 -3.73
C TYR A 119 17.25 12.66 -3.28
N LYS A 120 18.11 13.19 -4.18
CA LYS A 120 19.55 13.34 -3.96
C LYS A 120 19.92 14.61 -3.19
N ASP A 121 18.98 15.52 -2.96
CA ASP A 121 19.17 16.72 -2.17
C ASP A 121 17.90 17.09 -1.38
N GLY A 122 18.04 18.02 -0.44
CA GLY A 122 16.99 18.43 0.48
C GLY A 122 16.17 19.64 0.01
N ALA A 123 16.08 19.91 -1.28
CA ALA A 123 15.33 21.08 -1.79
C ALA A 123 13.82 20.97 -1.60
N GLY A 124 13.31 19.73 -1.45
CA GLY A 124 11.87 19.43 -1.42
C GLY A 124 11.27 19.43 -2.83
N TYR A 125 10.52 18.37 -3.15
CA TYR A 125 9.95 18.17 -4.49
C TYR A 125 8.53 17.67 -4.41
N PRO A 126 7.55 18.36 -5.03
CA PRO A 126 6.14 17.97 -4.94
C PRO A 126 5.81 16.73 -5.75
N THR A 127 6.63 16.40 -6.77
CA THR A 127 6.37 15.29 -7.70
C THR A 127 7.58 14.38 -7.82
N TYR A 128 7.39 13.13 -8.28
CA TYR A 128 8.50 12.21 -8.49
C TYR A 128 9.37 12.60 -9.71
N ASN A 129 8.79 13.26 -10.70
CA ASN A 129 9.43 13.56 -11.99
C ASN A 129 10.41 14.75 -11.92
N GLU A 130 11.13 14.87 -10.84
CA GLU A 130 12.08 15.95 -10.61
C GLU A 130 13.52 15.51 -10.91
N PRO A 131 14.42 16.43 -11.32
CA PRO A 131 15.79 16.09 -11.76
C PRO A 131 16.62 15.34 -10.71
N LYS A 132 16.28 15.47 -9.44
CA LYS A 132 16.98 14.84 -8.31
C LYS A 132 16.31 13.58 -7.78
N TYR A 133 15.23 13.14 -8.41
CA TYR A 133 14.59 11.88 -8.05
C TYR A 133 15.58 10.72 -8.15
N PHE A 134 15.62 9.91 -7.12
CA PHE A 134 16.52 8.76 -7.02
C PHE A 134 15.75 7.44 -7.08
N GLY A 135 14.56 7.40 -6.48
CA GLY A 135 13.72 6.21 -6.45
C GLY A 135 12.58 6.35 -5.45
N ALA A 136 11.87 5.27 -5.26
CA ALA A 136 10.83 5.18 -4.24
C ALA A 136 10.90 3.84 -3.53
N ILE A 137 10.52 3.82 -2.26
CA ILE A 137 10.36 2.62 -1.46
C ILE A 137 8.90 2.45 -1.06
N LEU A 138 8.49 1.20 -0.85
CA LEU A 138 7.14 0.88 -0.43
C LEU A 138 6.93 1.32 1.02
N ASN A 139 5.93 2.19 1.24
CA ASN A 139 5.59 2.69 2.58
C ASN A 139 4.60 1.79 3.34
N LYS A 140 3.74 1.06 2.61
CA LYS A 140 2.64 0.27 3.19
C LYS A 140 3.07 -0.74 4.26
N PHE A 141 4.23 -1.34 4.10
CA PHE A 141 4.74 -2.37 5.01
C PHE A 141 6.13 -1.98 5.54
N LEU A 142 6.34 -0.69 5.78
CA LEU A 142 7.68 -0.17 6.09
C LEU A 142 8.27 -0.78 7.36
N GLY A 143 7.45 -1.12 8.32
CA GLY A 143 7.87 -1.62 9.62
C GLY A 143 8.46 -0.53 10.52
N PRO A 144 8.31 -0.66 11.83
CA PRO A 144 8.87 0.29 12.79
C PRO A 144 10.38 0.15 12.91
N VAL A 145 11.04 1.22 13.36
CA VAL A 145 12.44 1.21 13.76
C VAL A 145 12.51 1.00 15.26
N LYS A 146 13.18 -0.07 15.69
CA LYS A 146 13.45 -0.37 17.10
C LYS A 146 14.95 -0.20 17.37
N GLY A 147 15.32 0.86 18.08
CA GLY A 147 16.73 1.26 18.25
C GLY A 147 17.34 1.70 16.93
N THR A 148 18.28 0.92 16.37
CA THR A 148 18.94 1.19 15.10
C THR A 148 18.57 0.18 14.01
N VAL A 149 17.56 -0.67 14.25
CA VAL A 149 17.15 -1.74 13.32
C VAL A 149 15.68 -1.55 12.94
N ARG A 150 15.40 -1.63 11.65
CA ARG A 150 14.02 -1.76 11.16
C ARG A 150 13.56 -3.21 11.31
N VAL A 151 12.38 -3.42 11.87
CA VAL A 151 11.77 -4.73 12.01
C VAL A 151 10.62 -4.88 11.02
N PHE A 152 10.38 -6.09 10.54
CA PHE A 152 9.43 -6.41 9.47
C PHE A 152 8.24 -7.19 10.03
N GLU A 153 7.57 -6.60 11.02
CA GLU A 153 6.47 -7.23 11.76
C GLU A 153 5.08 -6.76 11.34
N ASN A 154 4.97 -5.92 10.29
CA ASN A 154 3.68 -5.47 9.80
C ASN A 154 2.86 -6.61 9.20
N ASP A 155 1.60 -6.70 9.61
CA ASP A 155 0.64 -7.61 9.01
C ASP A 155 0.39 -7.28 7.53
N VAL A 156 0.16 -8.32 6.73
CA VAL A 156 -0.14 -8.19 5.31
C VAL A 156 -1.61 -8.50 5.08
N PRO A 157 -2.46 -7.51 4.83
CA PRO A 157 -3.86 -7.73 4.52
C PRO A 157 -4.00 -8.43 3.16
N VAL A 158 -4.69 -9.57 3.16
CA VAL A 158 -5.03 -10.34 1.97
C VAL A 158 -6.35 -9.85 1.39
N TYR A 159 -7.35 -9.62 2.27
CA TYR A 159 -8.66 -9.10 1.89
C TYR A 159 -9.03 -7.91 2.76
N ARG A 160 -9.49 -6.84 2.11
CA ARG A 160 -9.97 -5.63 2.75
C ARG A 160 -11.37 -5.28 2.27
N TYR A 161 -12.11 -4.53 3.06
CA TYR A 161 -13.45 -4.09 2.70
C TYR A 161 -13.47 -3.22 1.42
N ALA A 162 -12.40 -2.48 1.14
CA ALA A 162 -12.24 -1.76 -0.12
C ALA A 162 -12.34 -2.71 -1.34
N ASP A 163 -11.77 -3.91 -1.25
CA ASP A 163 -11.84 -4.90 -2.32
C ASP A 163 -13.28 -5.40 -2.51
N VAL A 164 -14.02 -5.60 -1.39
CA VAL A 164 -15.45 -5.97 -1.41
C VAL A 164 -16.28 -4.91 -2.12
N VAL A 165 -16.06 -3.63 -1.81
CA VAL A 165 -16.80 -2.51 -2.43
C VAL A 165 -16.54 -2.44 -3.93
N LEU A 166 -15.27 -2.57 -4.35
CA LEU A 166 -14.90 -2.54 -5.77
C LEU A 166 -15.46 -3.74 -6.53
N LEU A 167 -15.37 -4.95 -5.97
CA LEU A 167 -15.91 -6.16 -6.58
C LEU A 167 -17.45 -6.12 -6.65
N LEU A 168 -18.11 -5.53 -5.64
CA LEU A 168 -19.55 -5.34 -5.66
C LEU A 168 -19.98 -4.36 -6.76
N ALA A 169 -19.26 -3.26 -6.92
CA ALA A 169 -19.50 -2.31 -8.00
C ALA A 169 -19.32 -2.97 -9.38
N GLU A 170 -18.26 -3.79 -9.56
CA GLU A 170 -18.05 -4.56 -10.79
C GLU A 170 -19.21 -5.53 -11.04
N ALA A 171 -19.62 -6.31 -10.05
CA ALA A 171 -20.73 -7.27 -10.20
C ALA A 171 -22.04 -6.58 -10.57
N LYS A 172 -22.37 -5.45 -9.95
CA LYS A 172 -23.56 -4.64 -10.28
C LYS A 172 -23.49 -4.10 -11.72
N ASN A 173 -22.35 -3.53 -12.12
CA ASN A 173 -22.16 -3.01 -13.46
C ASN A 173 -22.35 -4.10 -14.54
N LEU A 174 -21.82 -5.33 -14.28
CA LEU A 174 -21.97 -6.46 -15.19
C LEU A 174 -23.42 -7.00 -15.24
N LEU A 175 -24.23 -6.72 -14.23
CA LEU A 175 -25.66 -7.01 -14.19
C LEU A 175 -26.52 -5.88 -14.80
N GLY A 176 -25.91 -4.77 -15.22
CA GLY A 176 -26.64 -3.60 -15.72
C GLY A 176 -27.31 -2.79 -14.60
N GLU A 177 -26.90 -2.97 -13.36
CA GLU A 177 -27.38 -2.21 -12.20
C GLU A 177 -26.48 -0.98 -11.96
N ASP A 178 -27.00 0.02 -11.29
CA ASP A 178 -26.22 1.17 -10.84
C ASP A 178 -25.22 0.72 -9.73
N PRO A 179 -23.92 0.98 -9.91
CA PRO A 179 -22.88 0.51 -9.01
C PRO A 179 -22.86 1.16 -7.62
#